data_1e01f3c7318404560dcbc473c2d3abd9
#
_entry.id   1e01f3c7318404560dcbc473c2d3abd9
#
_cell.length_a   1.000
_cell.length_b   1.000
_cell.length_c   1.000
_cell.angle_alpha   90.00
_cell.angle_beta   90.00
_cell.angle_gamma   90.00
#
_symmetry.space_group_name_H-M   'P 1'
#
loop_
_entity.id
_entity.type
_entity.pdbx_description
1 polymer ?
#
loop_
_entity_poly.entity_id
_entity_poly.type
_entity_poly.pdbx_seq_one_letter_code
_entity_poly.pdbx_strand_id
1 'polypeptide(L)'
;MNRIFQKFLQSVIDLSSVRARCCEDNTHDIDMNPDAEVPIPEWKVYFDGNFWEPSGKGHAGTEIRLDRQFEWAGHHWIIPAAYSCNKGLVLDFCMCTLAEDIREFMKKWDLTPENDSCLNFTQEQQLQIDLDNPLCLDIIPCLKLNGTTMQASHSCSVVFNPCLPDEINNEPEAKWVLKHYELDTSYGWMIFRAAFLWPDKRRPAIKSLSLTIEQQPFRMPGPHFKIHSPGDQFAFSHP
;
A
#
# COMPACT_ATOMS: atom_id res chain seq x y z
N MET A 1 3.72 -9.57 23.47
CA MET A 1 2.81 -9.00 22.49
C MET A 1 3.39 -9.24 21.10
N ASN A 2 2.60 -9.77 20.18
CA ASN A 2 3.09 -10.73 19.18
C ASN A 2 3.64 -10.05 17.92
N ARG A 3 4.98 -10.01 17.73
CA ARG A 3 5.66 -9.61 16.48
C ARG A 3 5.16 -10.37 15.24
N ILE A 4 4.45 -11.47 15.44
CA ILE A 4 3.91 -12.36 14.39
C ILE A 4 2.65 -11.76 13.79
N PHE A 5 1.78 -11.16 14.60
CA PHE A 5 0.54 -10.50 14.12
C PHE A 5 0.87 -9.25 13.28
N GLN A 6 1.87 -8.47 13.67
CA GLN A 6 2.38 -7.36 12.85
C GLN A 6 2.97 -7.87 11.52
N LYS A 7 3.72 -8.97 11.55
CA LYS A 7 4.24 -9.59 10.32
C LYS A 7 3.11 -10.16 9.44
N PHE A 8 2.00 -10.62 10.01
CA PHE A 8 0.87 -11.14 9.25
C PHE A 8 0.11 -10.02 8.53
N LEU A 9 -0.22 -8.92 9.21
CA LEU A 9 -0.80 -7.75 8.57
C LEU A 9 0.16 -7.14 7.52
N GLN A 10 1.46 -7.19 7.77
CA GLN A 10 2.49 -6.73 6.86
C GLN A 10 2.75 -7.72 5.72
N SER A 11 2.61 -9.04 5.92
CA SER A 11 2.73 -10.05 4.85
C SER A 11 1.54 -10.06 3.90
N VAL A 12 0.36 -9.70 4.38
CA VAL A 12 -0.83 -9.47 3.53
C VAL A 12 -0.60 -8.28 2.58
N ILE A 13 0.25 -7.32 2.98
CA ILE A 13 0.65 -6.16 2.17
C ILE A 13 1.89 -6.47 1.30
N ASP A 14 2.74 -7.40 1.72
CA ASP A 14 4.06 -7.66 1.11
C ASP A 14 4.04 -8.65 -0.08
N LEU A 15 2.86 -9.19 -0.44
CA LEU A 15 2.72 -10.11 -1.58
C LEU A 15 2.75 -9.45 -2.95
N SER A 16 2.82 -8.11 -3.03
CA SER A 16 3.16 -7.42 -4.27
C SER A 16 4.69 -7.40 -4.46
N SER A 17 5.21 -8.55 -4.83
CA SER A 17 6.58 -8.88 -5.19
C SER A 17 7.42 -7.74 -5.77
N VAL A 18 8.31 -7.18 -4.97
CA VAL A 18 9.67 -6.87 -5.41
C VAL A 18 10.60 -7.38 -4.32
N ARG A 19 11.42 -8.38 -4.64
CA ARG A 19 12.49 -8.90 -3.81
C ARG A 19 13.37 -7.75 -3.29
N ALA A 20 13.07 -7.26 -2.10
CA ALA A 20 14.05 -6.53 -1.29
C ALA A 20 14.82 -7.57 -0.48
N ARG A 21 16.13 -7.61 -0.69
CA ARG A 21 17.07 -8.42 0.10
C ARG A 21 16.98 -7.98 1.55
N CYS A 22 16.83 -8.97 2.43
CA CYS A 22 16.97 -8.80 3.88
C CYS A 22 18.25 -8.04 4.20
N CYS A 23 18.12 -6.91 4.86
CA CYS A 23 19.22 -6.32 5.60
C CYS A 23 19.24 -6.95 6.99
N GLU A 24 20.43 -7.40 7.38
CA GLU A 24 20.75 -8.07 8.62
C GLU A 24 20.45 -7.19 9.85
N ASP A 25 19.93 -7.84 10.90
CA ASP A 25 19.65 -7.26 12.21
C ASP A 25 20.90 -6.60 12.81
N ASN A 26 20.84 -5.28 13.00
CA ASN A 26 21.65 -4.58 13.99
C ASN A 26 20.72 -4.09 15.11
N THR A 27 20.51 -4.95 16.10
CA THR A 27 19.89 -4.57 17.36
C THR A 27 20.88 -3.74 18.17
N HIS A 28 20.76 -2.42 18.10
CA HIS A 28 21.22 -1.56 19.17
C HIS A 28 20.05 -1.34 20.14
N ASP A 29 20.19 -1.90 21.35
CA ASP A 29 19.34 -1.58 22.49
C ASP A 29 19.50 -0.08 22.81
N ILE A 30 18.58 0.71 22.33
CA ILE A 30 18.41 2.11 22.78
C ILE A 30 17.41 2.06 23.92
N ASP A 31 17.88 2.41 25.10
CA ASP A 31 17.08 2.59 26.33
C ASP A 31 16.09 3.74 26.08
N MET A 32 14.89 3.41 25.63
CA MET A 32 13.85 4.39 25.26
C MET A 32 13.05 4.74 26.50
N ASN A 33 13.14 5.98 26.93
CA ASN A 33 12.21 6.57 27.89
C ASN A 33 10.78 6.52 27.30
N PRO A 34 9.80 5.80 27.92
CA PRO A 34 8.48 5.59 27.37
C PRO A 34 7.61 6.85 27.25
N ASP A 35 8.00 7.95 27.89
CA ASP A 35 7.26 9.22 27.90
C ASP A 35 7.85 10.31 26.98
N ALA A 36 8.88 9.97 26.20
CA ALA A 36 9.43 10.93 25.24
C ALA A 36 8.52 10.97 24.01
N GLU A 37 7.80 12.06 23.79
CA GLU A 37 7.14 12.34 22.51
C GLU A 37 8.19 12.27 21.40
N VAL A 38 8.11 11.23 20.58
CA VAL A 38 8.99 11.12 19.40
C VAL A 38 8.68 12.33 18.50
N PRO A 39 9.66 13.21 18.24
CA PRO A 39 9.41 14.38 17.42
C PRO A 39 8.93 13.92 16.04
N ILE A 40 7.78 14.43 15.62
CA ILE A 40 7.21 14.13 14.29
C ILE A 40 8.22 14.63 13.26
N PRO A 41 8.77 13.75 12.41
CA PRO A 41 9.76 14.17 11.43
C PRO A 41 9.14 15.18 10.45
N GLU A 42 9.94 16.11 9.98
CA GLU A 42 9.52 17.04 8.92
C GLU A 42 9.08 16.23 7.69
N TRP A 43 7.88 16.52 7.15
CA TRP A 43 7.36 15.82 5.98
C TRP A 43 8.23 16.09 4.75
N LYS A 44 8.92 15.07 4.28
CA LYS A 44 9.78 15.13 3.10
C LYS A 44 9.58 13.89 2.24
N VAL A 45 9.31 14.09 0.96
CA VAL A 45 9.14 13.01 -0.01
C VAL A 45 10.30 13.03 -0.99
N TYR A 46 11.00 11.90 -1.10
CA TYR A 46 12.13 11.72 -2.01
C TYR A 46 11.74 10.76 -3.13
N PHE A 47 12.36 10.92 -4.30
CA PHE A 47 12.06 10.05 -5.44
C PHE A 47 12.34 8.56 -5.14
N ASP A 48 13.47 8.27 -4.51
CA ASP A 48 13.88 6.91 -4.14
C ASP A 48 13.43 6.52 -2.70
N GLY A 49 12.65 7.38 -2.03
CA GLY A 49 12.17 7.16 -0.68
C GLY A 49 10.89 6.33 -0.62
N ASN A 50 10.64 5.77 0.55
CA ASN A 50 9.39 5.10 0.90
C ASN A 50 8.80 5.74 2.18
N PHE A 51 7.79 5.13 2.77
CA PHE A 51 7.18 5.64 4.00
C PHE A 51 8.04 5.37 5.24
N TRP A 52 8.79 4.27 5.26
CA TRP A 52 9.61 3.83 6.41
C TRP A 52 11.00 4.44 6.42
N GLU A 53 11.54 4.72 5.24
CA GLU A 53 12.84 5.38 5.06
C GLU A 53 12.65 6.63 4.19
N PRO A 54 12.17 7.73 4.79
CA PRO A 54 11.95 8.95 4.02
C PRO A 54 13.24 9.63 3.56
N SER A 55 14.42 9.15 3.98
CA SER A 55 15.72 9.68 3.60
C SER A 55 16.14 9.17 2.22
N GLY A 56 15.89 9.95 1.19
CA GLY A 56 16.41 9.70 -0.16
C GLY A 56 17.76 10.37 -0.41
N LYS A 57 18.52 9.87 -1.41
CA LYS A 57 19.69 10.57 -1.93
C LYS A 57 19.22 11.78 -2.74
N GLY A 58 19.62 12.99 -2.35
CA GLY A 58 19.31 14.22 -3.07
C GLY A 58 18.36 15.16 -2.31
N HIS A 59 17.66 16.00 -3.05
CA HIS A 59 16.71 16.96 -2.49
C HIS A 59 15.31 16.38 -2.46
N ALA A 60 14.56 16.66 -1.40
CA ALA A 60 13.15 16.34 -1.30
C ALA A 60 12.36 16.99 -2.46
N GLY A 61 11.30 16.33 -2.88
CA GLY A 61 10.39 16.85 -3.90
C GLY A 61 9.64 18.08 -3.43
N THR A 62 9.37 18.98 -4.37
CA THR A 62 8.46 20.11 -4.12
C THR A 62 7.03 19.60 -4.19
N GLU A 63 6.27 19.78 -3.12
CA GLU A 63 4.87 19.38 -3.05
C GLU A 63 4.01 20.25 -3.98
N ILE A 64 3.11 19.60 -4.69
CA ILE A 64 2.08 20.20 -5.56
C ILE A 64 0.75 19.63 -5.08
N ARG A 65 -0.02 20.43 -4.37
CA ARG A 65 -1.36 20.05 -3.91
C ARG A 65 -2.27 19.80 -5.12
N LEU A 66 -2.96 18.68 -5.12
CA LEU A 66 -3.91 18.28 -6.17
C LEU A 66 -5.33 18.21 -5.64
N ASP A 67 -5.53 17.69 -4.46
CA ASP A 67 -6.79 17.54 -3.73
C ASP A 67 -7.92 16.99 -4.63
N ARG A 68 -7.59 15.98 -5.45
CA ARG A 68 -8.53 15.34 -6.37
C ARG A 68 -9.20 14.16 -5.71
N GLN A 69 -10.54 14.13 -5.81
CA GLN A 69 -11.37 13.06 -5.27
C GLN A 69 -12.17 12.41 -6.40
N PHE A 70 -12.37 11.10 -6.32
CA PHE A 70 -13.15 10.33 -7.29
C PHE A 70 -13.61 8.99 -6.68
N GLU A 71 -14.63 8.39 -7.30
CA GLU A 71 -15.09 7.05 -6.98
C GLU A 71 -14.57 6.07 -8.02
N TRP A 72 -13.95 4.97 -7.55
CA TRP A 72 -13.49 3.91 -8.43
C TRP A 72 -13.38 2.58 -7.70
N ALA A 73 -13.73 1.47 -8.38
CA ALA A 73 -13.74 0.11 -7.83
C ALA A 73 -14.52 -0.03 -6.50
N GLY A 74 -15.61 0.74 -6.33
CA GLY A 74 -16.42 0.72 -5.12
C GLY A 74 -15.85 1.50 -3.94
N HIS A 75 -14.72 2.19 -4.11
CA HIS A 75 -14.06 2.96 -3.05
C HIS A 75 -13.97 4.45 -3.39
N HIS A 76 -13.95 5.27 -2.35
CA HIS A 76 -13.64 6.68 -2.44
C HIS A 76 -12.11 6.89 -2.41
N TRP A 77 -11.61 7.64 -3.38
CA TRP A 77 -10.18 7.90 -3.57
C TRP A 77 -9.87 9.39 -3.46
N ILE A 78 -8.72 9.67 -2.87
CA ILE A 78 -8.15 11.01 -2.82
C ILE A 78 -6.73 10.94 -3.39
N ILE A 79 -6.38 11.88 -4.28
CA ILE A 79 -5.00 12.16 -4.68
C ILE A 79 -4.64 13.50 -4.08
N PRO A 80 -4.03 13.53 -2.87
CA PRO A 80 -3.81 14.78 -2.15
C PRO A 80 -2.71 15.61 -2.78
N ALA A 81 -1.62 14.98 -3.22
CA ALA A 81 -0.46 15.71 -3.72
C ALA A 81 0.36 14.91 -4.74
N ALA A 82 1.15 15.64 -5.52
CA ALA A 82 2.28 15.15 -6.28
C ALA A 82 3.56 15.87 -5.82
N TYR A 83 4.69 15.17 -5.88
CA TYR A 83 5.98 15.69 -5.47
C TYR A 83 6.93 15.73 -6.66
N SER A 84 7.35 16.94 -7.03
CA SER A 84 8.28 17.14 -8.14
C SER A 84 9.71 16.99 -7.66
N CYS A 85 10.30 15.82 -7.88
CA CYS A 85 11.65 15.45 -7.49
C CYS A 85 12.65 15.63 -8.63
N ASN A 86 13.96 15.49 -8.34
CA ASN A 86 15.00 15.62 -9.36
C ASN A 86 14.89 14.58 -10.49
N LYS A 87 14.57 13.32 -10.14
CA LYS A 87 14.52 12.19 -11.09
C LYS A 87 13.15 12.01 -11.73
N GLY A 88 12.09 12.53 -11.11
CA GLY A 88 10.73 12.24 -11.53
C GLY A 88 9.67 12.87 -10.67
N LEU A 89 8.46 12.38 -10.83
CA LEU A 89 7.27 12.76 -10.08
C LEU A 89 6.87 11.61 -9.16
N VAL A 90 6.53 11.94 -7.91
CA VAL A 90 5.97 11.00 -6.94
C VAL A 90 4.53 11.40 -6.67
N LEU A 91 3.60 10.45 -6.66
CA LEU A 91 2.18 10.70 -6.36
C LEU A 91 1.75 9.82 -5.18
N ASP A 92 0.95 10.41 -4.30
CA ASP A 92 0.26 9.68 -3.24
C ASP A 92 -1.22 9.50 -3.61
N PHE A 93 -1.74 8.31 -3.32
CA PHE A 93 -3.11 7.88 -3.51
C PHE A 93 -3.64 7.37 -2.18
N CYS A 94 -4.81 7.84 -1.77
CA CYS A 94 -5.44 7.43 -0.53
C CYS A 94 -6.81 6.82 -0.85
N MET A 95 -6.97 5.53 -0.60
CA MET A 95 -8.25 4.83 -0.70
C MET A 95 -8.92 4.81 0.67
N CYS A 96 -10.14 5.29 0.72
CA CYS A 96 -10.97 5.33 1.91
C CYS A 96 -11.83 4.07 2.02
N THR A 97 -11.90 3.49 3.22
CA THR A 97 -12.74 2.34 3.54
C THR A 97 -13.54 2.60 4.81
N LEU A 98 -14.81 2.24 4.82
CA LEU A 98 -15.65 2.37 6.00
C LEU A 98 -15.15 1.45 7.12
N ALA A 99 -15.09 1.95 8.35
CA ALA A 99 -14.72 1.14 9.51
C ALA A 99 -15.66 -0.05 9.73
N GLU A 100 -16.92 0.03 9.28
CA GLU A 100 -17.89 -1.07 9.34
C GLU A 100 -17.46 -2.24 8.45
N ASP A 101 -17.07 -1.96 7.19
CA ASP A 101 -16.62 -2.99 6.24
C ASP A 101 -15.37 -3.72 6.77
N ILE A 102 -14.48 -2.97 7.44
CA ILE A 102 -13.29 -3.53 8.06
C ILE A 102 -13.68 -4.44 9.24
N ARG A 103 -14.62 -4.02 10.09
CA ARG A 103 -15.10 -4.84 11.22
C ARG A 103 -15.77 -6.12 10.74
N GLU A 104 -16.58 -6.05 9.67
CA GLU A 104 -17.22 -7.23 9.06
C GLU A 104 -16.18 -8.19 8.51
N PHE A 105 -15.18 -7.69 7.81
CA PHE A 105 -14.05 -8.47 7.32
C PHE A 105 -13.28 -9.16 8.48
N MET A 106 -12.90 -8.40 9.49
CA MET A 106 -12.19 -8.93 10.66
C MET A 106 -13.01 -10.01 11.39
N LYS A 107 -14.32 -9.79 11.55
CA LYS A 107 -15.24 -10.76 12.15
C LYS A 107 -15.39 -12.02 11.29
N LYS A 108 -15.52 -11.88 9.97
CA LYS A 108 -15.65 -13.00 9.02
C LYS A 108 -14.48 -13.97 9.15
N TRP A 109 -13.28 -13.45 9.30
CA TRP A 109 -12.03 -14.22 9.31
C TRP A 109 -11.46 -14.43 10.71
N ASP A 110 -12.19 -14.03 11.76
CA ASP A 110 -11.76 -14.10 13.18
C ASP A 110 -10.38 -13.47 13.42
N LEU A 111 -10.16 -12.31 12.79
CA LEU A 111 -8.91 -11.55 12.85
C LEU A 111 -8.94 -10.59 14.06
N THR A 112 -8.80 -11.14 15.27
CA THR A 112 -8.72 -10.33 16.49
C THR A 112 -7.28 -10.29 17.03
N PRO A 113 -6.88 -9.21 17.71
CA PRO A 113 -5.54 -9.11 18.29
C PRO A 113 -5.19 -10.22 19.29
N GLU A 114 -6.20 -10.81 19.92
CA GLU A 114 -6.05 -11.87 20.89
C GLU A 114 -5.99 -13.26 20.25
N ASN A 115 -6.35 -13.39 18.98
CA ASN A 115 -6.45 -14.67 18.31
C ASN A 115 -5.20 -14.99 17.50
N ASP A 116 -4.39 -15.95 17.98
CA ASP A 116 -3.22 -16.47 17.27
C ASP A 116 -3.59 -17.43 16.11
N SER A 117 -4.88 -17.62 15.82
CA SER A 117 -5.35 -18.56 14.75
C SER A 117 -4.89 -18.16 13.35
N CYS A 118 -4.47 -16.92 13.15
CA CYS A 118 -3.88 -16.43 11.89
C CYS A 118 -2.71 -17.29 11.37
N LEU A 119 -2.05 -18.05 12.24
CA LEU A 119 -0.94 -18.94 11.90
C LEU A 119 -1.37 -20.22 11.22
N ASN A 120 -2.67 -20.55 11.20
CA ASN A 120 -3.20 -21.83 10.77
C ASN A 120 -4.00 -21.78 9.46
N PHE A 121 -4.04 -20.63 8.78
CA PHE A 121 -4.73 -20.53 7.50
C PHE A 121 -4.01 -21.35 6.41
N THR A 122 -4.80 -22.08 5.63
CA THR A 122 -4.29 -22.70 4.40
C THR A 122 -3.94 -21.63 3.37
N GLN A 123 -3.15 -21.98 2.36
CA GLN A 123 -2.82 -21.06 1.27
C GLN A 123 -4.07 -20.53 0.55
N GLU A 124 -5.11 -21.37 0.39
CA GLU A 124 -6.37 -20.99 -0.23
C GLU A 124 -7.15 -20.00 0.64
N GLN A 125 -7.18 -20.22 1.96
CA GLN A 125 -7.79 -19.30 2.90
C GLN A 125 -7.04 -17.96 2.92
N GLN A 126 -5.70 -17.99 2.89
CA GLN A 126 -4.91 -16.77 2.82
C GLN A 126 -5.23 -15.96 1.56
N LEU A 127 -5.29 -16.60 0.40
CA LEU A 127 -5.71 -15.96 -0.84
C LEU A 127 -7.11 -15.34 -0.75
N GLN A 128 -8.04 -16.02 -0.11
CA GLN A 128 -9.39 -15.51 0.05
C GLN A 128 -9.43 -14.32 1.04
N ILE A 129 -8.62 -14.37 2.11
CA ILE A 129 -8.46 -13.24 3.04
C ILE A 129 -7.91 -12.01 2.30
N ASP A 130 -6.90 -12.19 1.45
CA ASP A 130 -6.30 -11.12 0.66
C ASP A 130 -7.33 -10.49 -0.29
N LEU A 131 -8.17 -11.33 -0.93
CA LEU A 131 -9.25 -10.88 -1.82
C LEU A 131 -10.39 -10.16 -1.07
N ASP A 132 -10.72 -10.62 0.13
CA ASP A 132 -11.80 -10.06 0.94
C ASP A 132 -11.39 -8.79 1.70
N ASN A 133 -10.08 -8.53 1.82
CA ASN A 133 -9.57 -7.42 2.62
C ASN A 133 -9.93 -6.07 2.01
N PRO A 134 -10.83 -5.29 2.64
CA PRO A 134 -11.29 -4.03 2.10
C PRO A 134 -10.24 -2.91 2.13
N LEU A 135 -9.11 -3.14 2.80
CA LEU A 135 -7.97 -2.23 2.85
C LEU A 135 -6.85 -2.64 1.86
N CYS A 136 -7.10 -3.62 1.00
CA CYS A 136 -6.11 -4.11 0.05
C CYS A 136 -6.68 -4.07 -1.37
N LEU A 137 -6.10 -3.22 -2.22
CA LEU A 137 -6.44 -3.18 -3.64
C LEU A 137 -5.16 -2.94 -4.45
N ASP A 138 -4.74 -3.93 -5.21
CA ASP A 138 -3.59 -3.81 -6.10
C ASP A 138 -3.94 -2.94 -7.30
N ILE A 139 -3.22 -1.84 -7.47
CA ILE A 139 -3.43 -0.89 -8.54
C ILE A 139 -2.19 -0.70 -9.40
N ILE A 140 -2.43 -0.45 -10.68
CA ILE A 140 -1.39 -0.06 -11.66
C ILE A 140 -1.71 1.35 -12.14
N PRO A 141 -1.07 2.38 -11.58
CA PRO A 141 -1.25 3.74 -12.04
C PRO A 141 -0.43 4.00 -13.31
N CYS A 142 -1.08 4.50 -14.35
CA CYS A 142 -0.43 4.96 -15.58
C CYS A 142 -0.54 6.48 -15.66
N LEU A 143 0.60 7.17 -15.64
CA LEU A 143 0.68 8.62 -15.64
C LEU A 143 1.15 9.15 -16.99
N LYS A 144 0.44 10.15 -17.52
CA LYS A 144 0.87 10.92 -18.70
C LYS A 144 1.12 12.37 -18.28
N LEU A 145 2.30 12.85 -18.62
CA LEU A 145 2.71 14.24 -18.43
C LEU A 145 2.77 14.94 -19.78
N ASN A 146 1.98 16.03 -19.95
CA ASN A 146 1.91 16.78 -21.20
C ASN A 146 1.63 15.87 -22.42
N GLY A 147 0.84 14.79 -22.23
CA GLY A 147 0.53 13.80 -23.28
C GLY A 147 1.54 12.66 -23.43
N THR A 148 2.71 12.73 -22.79
CA THR A 148 3.73 11.67 -22.83
C THR A 148 3.59 10.74 -21.63
N THR A 149 3.53 9.42 -21.88
CA THR A 149 3.48 8.42 -20.81
C THR A 149 4.80 8.40 -20.04
N MET A 150 4.70 8.49 -18.72
CA MET A 150 5.84 8.38 -17.82
C MET A 150 6.12 6.92 -17.47
N GLN A 151 7.39 6.58 -17.32
CA GLN A 151 7.79 5.25 -16.88
C GLN A 151 7.64 5.14 -15.36
N ALA A 152 6.85 4.16 -14.88
CA ALA A 152 6.80 3.81 -13.48
C ALA A 152 8.16 3.26 -13.02
N SER A 153 8.59 3.65 -11.83
CA SER A 153 9.87 3.25 -11.23
C SER A 153 9.64 2.25 -10.09
N HIS A 154 8.99 2.68 -9.03
CA HIS A 154 8.68 1.88 -7.85
C HIS A 154 7.42 2.41 -7.18
N SER A 155 6.89 1.61 -6.28
CA SER A 155 5.75 1.98 -5.43
C SER A 155 5.90 1.35 -4.04
N CYS A 156 5.20 1.90 -3.08
CA CYS A 156 5.05 1.37 -1.74
C CYS A 156 3.67 1.73 -1.21
N SER A 157 3.20 1.01 -0.19
CA SER A 157 1.93 1.29 0.45
C SER A 157 2.02 1.10 1.96
N VAL A 158 1.20 1.85 2.70
CA VAL A 158 0.94 1.66 4.12
C VAL A 158 -0.56 1.66 4.36
N VAL A 159 -0.99 1.01 5.42
CA VAL A 159 -2.40 0.87 5.77
C VAL A 159 -2.65 1.42 7.16
N PHE A 160 -3.76 2.12 7.31
CA PHE A 160 -4.31 2.52 8.60
C PHE A 160 -5.64 1.83 8.83
N ASN A 161 -5.74 1.08 9.93
CA ASN A 161 -6.95 0.38 10.33
C ASN A 161 -7.51 0.95 11.65
N PRO A 162 -8.61 1.70 11.63
CA PRO A 162 -9.18 2.33 12.83
C PRO A 162 -9.79 1.32 13.81
N CYS A 163 -9.98 0.07 13.39
CA CYS A 163 -10.57 -0.98 14.23
C CYS A 163 -9.54 -1.72 15.10
N LEU A 164 -8.25 -1.44 14.90
CA LEU A 164 -7.17 -1.97 15.73
C LEU A 164 -6.85 -1.01 16.87
N PRO A 165 -6.49 -1.54 18.07
CA PRO A 165 -5.97 -0.72 19.15
C PRO A 165 -4.71 0.06 18.73
N ASP A 166 -4.52 1.24 19.30
CA ASP A 166 -3.39 2.12 18.97
C ASP A 166 -2.02 1.46 19.16
N GLU A 167 -1.90 0.54 20.13
CA GLU A 167 -0.68 -0.21 20.39
C GLU A 167 -0.33 -1.21 19.28
N ILE A 168 -1.34 -1.65 18.51
CA ILE A 168 -1.19 -2.62 17.42
C ILE A 168 -1.11 -1.87 16.09
N ASN A 169 -1.86 -0.80 15.95
CA ASN A 169 -1.88 0.06 14.77
C ASN A 169 -0.68 1.03 14.79
N ASN A 170 0.49 0.49 15.13
CA ASN A 170 1.70 1.27 15.46
C ASN A 170 2.58 1.55 14.24
N GLU A 171 2.04 1.58 13.03
CA GLU A 171 2.82 2.13 11.92
C GLU A 171 2.78 3.67 12.01
N PRO A 172 3.81 4.29 12.63
CA PRO A 172 3.85 5.74 12.79
C PRO A 172 3.77 6.45 11.43
N GLU A 173 4.23 5.77 10.38
CA GLU A 173 4.23 6.25 8.99
C GLU A 173 2.82 6.50 8.48
N ALA A 174 1.88 5.59 8.70
CA ALA A 174 0.48 5.79 8.31
C ALA A 174 -0.11 7.00 9.05
N LYS A 175 0.12 7.10 10.36
CA LYS A 175 -0.35 8.24 11.17
C LYS A 175 0.24 9.58 10.70
N TRP A 176 1.50 9.59 10.29
CA TRP A 176 2.12 10.81 9.75
C TRP A 176 1.48 11.25 8.42
N VAL A 177 1.17 10.29 7.54
CA VAL A 177 0.48 10.58 6.29
C VAL A 177 -0.92 11.12 6.56
N LEU A 178 -1.70 10.45 7.44
CA LEU A 178 -3.03 10.91 7.82
C LEU A 178 -2.99 12.35 8.36
N LYS A 179 -2.05 12.62 9.26
CA LYS A 179 -1.86 13.96 9.82
C LYS A 179 -1.47 15.00 8.77
N HIS A 180 -0.55 14.65 7.84
CA HIS A 180 -0.08 15.57 6.81
C HIS A 180 -1.19 15.96 5.83
N TYR A 181 -2.03 15.00 5.44
CA TYR A 181 -3.13 15.23 4.50
C TYR A 181 -4.47 15.53 5.18
N GLU A 182 -4.50 15.63 6.52
CA GLU A 182 -5.70 15.89 7.31
C GLU A 182 -6.81 14.86 7.03
N LEU A 183 -6.43 13.58 6.86
CA LEU A 183 -7.37 12.50 6.62
C LEU A 183 -8.09 12.09 7.91
N ASP A 184 -9.39 11.80 7.79
CA ASP A 184 -10.23 11.43 8.94
C ASP A 184 -9.87 10.03 9.45
N THR A 185 -9.42 9.94 10.69
CA THR A 185 -9.02 8.70 11.36
C THR A 185 -10.18 7.78 11.74
N SER A 186 -11.44 8.19 11.53
CA SER A 186 -12.61 7.32 11.70
C SER A 186 -12.78 6.31 10.55
N TYR A 187 -12.09 6.53 9.43
CA TYR A 187 -12.04 5.63 8.27
C TYR A 187 -10.74 4.82 8.24
N GLY A 188 -10.80 3.68 7.58
CA GLY A 188 -9.61 2.97 7.16
C GLY A 188 -9.01 3.59 5.90
N TRP A 189 -7.69 3.50 5.79
CA TRP A 189 -6.97 4.07 4.65
C TRP A 189 -5.92 3.10 4.13
N MET A 190 -5.95 2.84 2.83
CA MET A 190 -4.79 2.34 2.09
C MET A 190 -4.13 3.53 1.41
N ILE A 191 -2.87 3.78 1.76
CA ILE A 191 -2.09 4.87 1.21
C ILE A 191 -1.02 4.27 0.31
N PHE A 192 -1.10 4.57 -0.97
CA PHE A 192 -0.21 4.06 -1.99
C PHE A 192 0.60 5.21 -2.58
N ARG A 193 1.91 5.04 -2.66
CA ARG A 193 2.85 6.00 -3.27
C ARG A 193 3.48 5.39 -4.50
N ALA A 194 3.47 6.12 -5.62
CA ALA A 194 4.10 5.70 -6.86
C ALA A 194 5.06 6.75 -7.40
N ALA A 195 6.23 6.33 -7.85
CA ALA A 195 7.24 7.17 -8.46
C ALA A 195 7.34 6.93 -9.98
N PHE A 196 7.44 8.02 -10.74
CA PHE A 196 7.51 8.01 -12.20
C PHE A 196 8.71 8.82 -12.69
N LEU A 197 9.52 8.25 -13.56
CA LEU A 197 10.68 8.90 -14.13
C LEU A 197 10.30 10.03 -15.10
N TRP A 198 11.05 11.13 -15.11
CA TRP A 198 10.90 12.14 -16.16
C TRP A 198 11.18 11.54 -17.53
N PRO A 199 10.38 11.85 -18.58
CA PRO A 199 10.55 11.25 -19.91
C PRO A 199 11.94 11.48 -20.50
N ASP A 200 12.51 12.68 -20.34
CA ASP A 200 13.77 13.10 -20.96
C ASP A 200 14.90 13.32 -19.94
N LYS A 201 14.86 12.69 -18.77
CA LYS A 201 15.83 12.91 -17.68
C LYS A 201 15.96 14.39 -17.23
N ARG A 202 15.08 15.25 -17.68
CA ARG A 202 15.00 16.66 -17.30
C ARG A 202 13.63 16.94 -16.72
N ARG A 203 13.58 17.80 -15.70
CA ARG A 203 12.32 18.24 -15.10
C ARG A 203 11.59 19.16 -16.10
N PRO A 204 10.49 18.72 -16.72
CA PRO A 204 9.74 19.56 -17.64
C PRO A 204 8.80 20.50 -16.87
N ALA A 205 8.31 21.54 -17.54
CA ALA A 205 7.17 22.29 -17.04
C ALA A 205 5.91 21.43 -17.07
N ILE A 206 5.22 21.32 -15.94
CA ILE A 206 3.97 20.56 -15.81
C ILE A 206 2.82 21.42 -16.33
N LYS A 207 2.31 21.11 -17.52
CA LYS A 207 1.15 21.78 -18.14
C LYS A 207 -0.13 20.96 -17.95
N SER A 208 -0.02 19.63 -18.03
CA SER A 208 -1.13 18.72 -17.84
C SER A 208 -0.65 17.41 -17.24
N LEU A 209 -1.44 16.84 -16.34
CA LEU A 209 -1.29 15.49 -15.81
C LEU A 209 -2.57 14.73 -16.13
N SER A 210 -2.43 13.52 -16.70
CA SER A 210 -3.53 12.59 -16.92
C SER A 210 -3.17 11.27 -16.26
N LEU A 211 -4.04 10.79 -15.39
CA LEU A 211 -3.89 9.56 -14.65
C LEU A 211 -4.95 8.55 -15.09
N THR A 212 -4.53 7.33 -15.35
CA THR A 212 -5.39 6.16 -15.48
C THR A 212 -4.99 5.17 -14.39
N ILE A 213 -5.96 4.61 -13.69
CA ILE A 213 -5.74 3.58 -12.67
C ILE A 213 -6.41 2.31 -13.19
N GLU A 214 -5.67 1.22 -13.18
CA GLU A 214 -6.16 -0.11 -13.52
C GLU A 214 -5.99 -1.00 -12.29
N GLN A 215 -6.96 -1.90 -12.06
CA GLN A 215 -6.81 -2.92 -11.05
C GLN A 215 -5.89 -4.01 -11.57
N GLN A 216 -4.91 -4.43 -10.77
CA GLN A 216 -4.03 -5.53 -11.13
C GLN A 216 -4.85 -6.84 -11.10
N PRO A 217 -4.82 -7.63 -12.19
CA PRO A 217 -5.49 -8.92 -12.19
C PRO A 217 -4.92 -9.85 -11.14
N PHE A 218 -5.78 -10.38 -10.28
CA PHE A 218 -5.40 -11.37 -9.29
C PHE A 218 -5.21 -12.73 -9.96
N ARG A 219 -4.11 -13.43 -9.65
CA ARG A 219 -3.84 -14.77 -10.17
C ARG A 219 -4.24 -15.81 -9.14
N MET A 220 -5.32 -16.52 -9.41
CA MET A 220 -5.71 -17.68 -8.61
C MET A 220 -5.07 -18.96 -9.20
N PRO A 221 -4.55 -19.87 -8.33
CA PRO A 221 -4.16 -21.19 -8.79
C PRO A 221 -5.38 -21.92 -9.35
N GLY A 222 -5.28 -22.37 -10.58
CA GLY A 222 -6.32 -23.21 -11.19
C GLY A 222 -6.29 -24.66 -10.68
N PRO A 223 -7.35 -25.44 -10.93
CA PRO A 223 -7.37 -26.83 -10.56
C PRO A 223 -6.27 -27.63 -11.29
N HIS A 224 -5.60 -28.50 -10.57
CA HIS A 224 -4.65 -29.42 -11.18
C HIS A 224 -5.38 -30.56 -11.89
N PHE A 225 -5.04 -30.82 -13.14
CA PHE A 225 -5.55 -31.95 -13.91
C PHE A 225 -4.42 -32.68 -14.62
N LYS A 226 -4.61 -33.98 -14.85
CA LYS A 226 -3.69 -34.81 -15.62
C LYS A 226 -4.33 -35.17 -16.95
N ILE A 227 -3.60 -34.94 -18.03
CA ILE A 227 -4.00 -35.41 -19.37
C ILE A 227 -3.54 -36.85 -19.49
N HIS A 228 -4.47 -37.75 -19.73
CA HIS A 228 -4.19 -39.16 -19.91
C HIS A 228 -4.18 -39.58 -21.39
N SER A 229 -4.95 -38.88 -22.22
CA SER A 229 -5.06 -39.14 -23.65
C SER A 229 -5.30 -37.85 -24.46
N PRO A 230 -4.83 -37.78 -25.71
CA PRO A 230 -5.19 -36.67 -26.60
C PRO A 230 -6.70 -36.61 -26.79
N GLY A 231 -7.28 -35.42 -26.54
CA GLY A 231 -8.73 -35.20 -26.66
C GLY A 231 -9.50 -35.27 -25.34
N ASP A 232 -8.83 -35.47 -24.20
CA ASP A 232 -9.45 -35.36 -22.88
C ASP A 232 -10.10 -33.98 -22.70
N GLN A 233 -11.34 -33.97 -22.20
CA GLN A 233 -12.10 -32.77 -21.92
C GLN A 233 -12.20 -32.52 -20.43
N PHE A 234 -11.97 -31.29 -20.03
CA PHE A 234 -12.04 -30.88 -18.63
C PHE A 234 -13.08 -29.75 -18.51
N ALA A 235 -13.96 -29.86 -17.54
CA ALA A 235 -14.91 -28.82 -17.20
C ALA A 235 -14.47 -28.16 -15.90
N PHE A 236 -14.36 -26.83 -15.89
CA PHE A 236 -14.09 -26.05 -14.70
C PHE A 236 -15.30 -25.20 -14.39
N SER A 237 -15.79 -25.24 -13.17
CA SER A 237 -16.73 -24.26 -12.66
C SER A 237 -15.93 -23.18 -11.95
N HIS A 238 -16.09 -21.91 -12.35
CA HIS A 238 -15.65 -20.81 -11.50
C HIS A 238 -16.54 -20.78 -10.25
N PRO A 239 -15.94 -20.56 -9.06
CA PRO A 239 -16.72 -20.26 -7.86
C PRO A 239 -17.47 -18.94 -8.00
#